data_ad6d61cf13720edcbfa956c439b52080
#
_entry.id   ad6d61cf13720edcbfa956c439b52080
#
_cell.length_a   1.000
_cell.length_b   1.000
_cell.length_c   1.000
_cell.angle_alpha   90.00
_cell.angle_beta   90.00
_cell.angle_gamma   90.00
#
_symmetry.space_group_name_H-M   'P 1'
#
loop_
_entity.id
_entity.type
_entity.pdbx_description
1 polymer ?
#
loop_
_entity_poly.entity_id
_entity_poly.type
_entity_poly.pdbx_seq_one_letter_code
_entity_poly.pdbx_strand_id
1 'polypeptide(L)'
;MSQEIYDYANKIERALRALPEYKKVESAKDEIKADEQANQLFDEFVGMQEKIQNMMHTGQMPSPEEQAEIQGLSQKIEANNLLKAYFDAQQALSVYVTDLERIIFTPLKDLL
;
A
#
# COMPACT_ATOMS: atom_id res chain seq x y z
N MET A 1 -28.05 3.76 14.12
CA MET A 1 -26.69 4.15 13.68
C MET A 1 -26.78 5.50 12.99
N SER A 2 -25.76 6.30 13.15
CA SER A 2 -25.76 7.65 12.60
C SER A 2 -25.44 7.65 11.11
N GLN A 3 -26.39 8.06 10.29
CA GLN A 3 -26.21 8.25 8.86
C GLN A 3 -25.13 9.31 8.58
N GLU A 4 -25.03 10.29 9.43
CA GLU A 4 -24.09 11.41 9.31
C GLU A 4 -22.63 10.94 9.28
N ILE A 5 -22.24 9.99 10.14
CA ILE A 5 -20.88 9.46 10.18
C ILE A 5 -20.53 8.82 8.84
N TYR A 6 -21.45 8.04 8.28
CA TYR A 6 -21.23 7.38 6.99
C TYR A 6 -21.19 8.36 5.84
N ASP A 7 -21.98 9.43 5.91
CA ASP A 7 -21.94 10.48 4.90
C ASP A 7 -20.57 11.16 4.87
N TYR A 8 -20.00 11.47 6.03
CA TYR A 8 -18.67 12.04 6.12
C TYR A 8 -17.59 11.05 5.64
N ALA A 9 -17.72 9.78 6.01
CA ALA A 9 -16.79 8.75 5.55
C ALA A 9 -16.78 8.66 4.02
N ASN A 10 -17.96 8.70 3.40
CA ASN A 10 -18.08 8.66 1.95
C ASN A 10 -17.52 9.91 1.28
N LYS A 11 -17.66 11.06 1.92
CA LYS A 11 -17.04 12.30 1.43
C LYS A 11 -15.51 12.21 1.48
N ILE A 12 -14.97 11.63 2.53
CA ILE A 12 -13.53 11.41 2.66
C ILE A 12 -13.04 10.49 1.53
N GLU A 13 -13.76 9.41 1.27
CA GLU A 13 -13.40 8.48 0.18
C GLU A 13 -13.32 9.22 -1.15
N ARG A 14 -14.32 10.02 -1.48
CA ARG A 14 -14.33 10.79 -2.73
C ARG A 14 -13.21 11.82 -2.78
N ALA A 15 -12.93 12.47 -1.65
CA ALA A 15 -11.84 13.45 -1.56
C ALA A 15 -10.48 12.78 -1.78
N LEU A 16 -10.27 11.58 -1.24
CA LEU A 16 -9.04 10.81 -1.45
C LEU A 16 -8.84 10.49 -2.94
N ARG A 17 -9.90 10.03 -3.61
CA ARG A 17 -9.83 9.72 -5.04
C ARG A 17 -9.55 10.94 -5.91
N ALA A 18 -9.88 12.14 -5.43
CA ALA A 18 -9.64 13.39 -6.14
C ALA A 18 -8.23 13.96 -5.92
N LEU A 19 -7.47 13.42 -4.97
CA LEU A 19 -6.13 13.92 -4.69
C LEU A 19 -5.18 13.68 -5.87
N PRO A 20 -4.29 14.64 -6.17
CA PRO A 20 -3.23 14.41 -7.18
C PRO A 20 -2.38 13.19 -6.84
N GLU A 21 -2.08 12.98 -5.56
CA GLU A 21 -1.31 11.83 -5.07
C GLU A 21 -1.98 10.50 -5.41
N TYR A 22 -3.32 10.43 -5.28
CA TYR A 22 -4.07 9.24 -5.64
C TYR A 22 -3.97 8.97 -7.15
N LYS A 23 -4.13 10.02 -7.95
CA LYS A 23 -4.07 9.92 -9.41
C LYS A 23 -2.69 9.49 -9.89
N LYS A 24 -1.64 9.92 -9.21
CA LYS A 24 -0.27 9.48 -9.51
C LYS A 24 -0.10 7.98 -9.26
N VAL A 25 -0.68 7.45 -8.19
CA VAL A 25 -0.65 6.01 -7.92
C VAL A 25 -1.38 5.25 -9.03
N GLU A 26 -2.56 5.73 -9.43
CA GLU A 26 -3.32 5.11 -10.51
C GLU A 26 -2.53 5.08 -11.82
N SER A 27 -1.93 6.22 -12.19
CA SER A 27 -1.13 6.31 -13.41
C SER A 27 0.08 5.39 -13.36
N ALA A 28 0.76 5.36 -12.22
CA ALA A 28 1.93 4.48 -12.04
C ALA A 28 1.54 3.01 -12.16
N LYS A 29 0.40 2.64 -11.62
CA LYS A 29 -0.11 1.27 -11.71
C LYS A 29 -0.45 0.90 -13.16
N ASP A 30 -1.06 1.83 -13.90
CA ASP A 30 -1.38 1.61 -15.31
C ASP A 30 -0.10 1.42 -16.14
N GLU A 31 0.94 2.19 -15.86
CA GLU A 31 2.24 2.03 -16.52
C GLU A 31 2.88 0.68 -16.23
N ILE A 32 2.76 0.20 -14.99
CA ILE A 32 3.25 -1.14 -14.61
C ILE A 32 2.53 -2.21 -15.42
N LYS A 33 1.20 -2.10 -15.52
CA LYS A 33 0.40 -3.10 -16.27
C LYS A 33 0.75 -3.11 -17.76
N ALA A 34 1.19 -1.99 -18.29
CA ALA A 34 1.56 -1.88 -19.70
C ALA A 34 2.97 -2.42 -19.99
N ASP A 35 3.78 -2.66 -18.97
CA ASP A 35 5.14 -3.17 -19.10
C ASP A 35 5.20 -4.59 -18.55
N GLU A 36 5.56 -5.55 -19.41
CA GLU A 36 5.54 -6.97 -19.06
C GLU A 36 6.46 -7.30 -17.88
N GLN A 37 7.67 -6.77 -17.88
CA GLN A 37 8.65 -7.02 -16.83
C GLN A 37 8.21 -6.41 -15.50
N ALA A 38 7.75 -5.17 -15.53
CA ALA A 38 7.28 -4.49 -14.32
C ALA A 38 6.04 -5.18 -13.76
N ASN A 39 5.11 -5.59 -14.62
CA ASN A 39 3.91 -6.28 -14.18
C ASN A 39 4.24 -7.62 -13.51
N GLN A 40 5.19 -8.35 -14.05
CA GLN A 40 5.65 -9.62 -13.45
C GLN A 40 6.27 -9.38 -12.08
N LEU A 41 7.12 -8.37 -11.93
CA LEU A 41 7.72 -8.02 -10.65
C LEU A 41 6.66 -7.58 -9.64
N PHE A 42 5.65 -6.86 -10.10
CA PHE A 42 4.55 -6.42 -9.24
C PHE A 42 3.75 -7.62 -8.72
N ASP A 43 3.45 -8.59 -9.58
CA ASP A 43 2.76 -9.81 -9.19
C ASP A 43 3.57 -10.61 -8.16
N GLU A 44 4.89 -10.71 -8.35
CA GLU A 44 5.78 -11.35 -7.40
C GLU A 44 5.76 -10.64 -6.05
N PHE A 45 5.75 -9.31 -6.08
CA PHE A 45 5.67 -8.49 -4.86
C PHE A 45 4.37 -8.75 -4.10
N VAL A 46 3.23 -8.75 -4.79
CA VAL A 46 1.92 -9.00 -4.17
C VAL A 46 1.90 -10.41 -3.55
N GLY A 47 2.40 -11.41 -4.27
CA GLY A 47 2.49 -12.78 -3.76
C GLY A 47 3.37 -12.89 -2.52
N MET A 48 4.49 -12.17 -2.52
CA MET A 48 5.40 -12.15 -1.38
C MET A 48 4.77 -11.49 -0.15
N GLN A 49 4.02 -10.40 -0.35
CA GLN A 49 3.31 -9.74 0.74
C GLN A 49 2.26 -10.64 1.37
N GLU A 50 1.50 -11.36 0.57
CA GLU A 50 0.51 -12.32 1.07
C GLU A 50 1.17 -13.42 1.89
N LYS A 51 2.31 -13.92 1.42
CA LYS A 51 3.06 -14.95 2.12
C LYS A 51 3.56 -14.46 3.47
N ILE A 52 4.13 -13.25 3.51
CA ILE A 52 4.62 -12.64 4.75
C ILE A 52 3.45 -12.44 5.73
N GLN A 53 2.32 -11.96 5.23
CA GLN A 53 1.14 -11.71 6.04
C GLN A 53 0.61 -12.99 6.67
N ASN A 54 0.56 -14.08 5.89
CA ASN A 54 0.15 -15.39 6.39
C ASN A 54 1.11 -15.91 7.46
N MET A 55 2.41 -15.73 7.26
CA MET A 55 3.41 -16.10 8.26
C MET A 55 3.24 -15.35 9.56
N MET A 56 2.95 -14.05 9.50
CA MET A 56 2.71 -13.25 10.68
C MET A 56 1.48 -13.74 11.46
N HIS A 57 0.42 -14.12 10.75
CA HIS A 57 -0.79 -14.65 11.38
C HIS A 57 -0.55 -15.97 12.10
N THR A 58 0.35 -16.81 11.58
CA THR A 58 0.65 -18.12 12.18
C THR A 58 1.82 -18.06 13.16
N GLY A 59 2.43 -16.89 13.34
CA GLY A 59 3.57 -16.71 14.22
C GLY A 59 4.88 -17.26 13.67
N GLN A 60 4.92 -17.59 12.38
CA GLN A 60 6.13 -18.11 11.75
C GLN A 60 7.07 -16.99 11.35
N MET A 61 8.37 -17.26 11.47
CA MET A 61 9.39 -16.33 10.99
C MET A 61 9.89 -16.78 9.62
N PRO A 62 10.27 -15.84 8.73
CA PRO A 62 10.84 -16.23 7.44
C PRO A 62 12.11 -17.06 7.62
N SER A 63 12.24 -18.13 6.83
CA SER A 63 13.47 -18.91 6.78
C SER A 63 14.59 -18.10 6.14
N PRO A 64 15.88 -18.50 6.31
CA PRO A 64 16.97 -17.81 5.62
C PRO A 64 16.80 -17.78 4.10
N GLU A 65 16.24 -18.83 3.50
CA GLU A 65 15.95 -18.87 2.07
C GLU A 65 14.88 -17.84 1.69
N GLU A 66 13.84 -17.75 2.50
CA GLU A 66 12.75 -16.79 2.28
C GLU A 66 13.24 -15.35 2.44
N GLN A 67 14.11 -15.11 3.43
CA GLN A 67 14.72 -13.79 3.61
C GLN A 67 15.56 -13.39 2.40
N ALA A 68 16.30 -14.35 1.83
CA ALA A 68 17.09 -14.11 0.62
C ALA A 68 16.19 -13.79 -0.58
N GLU A 69 15.06 -14.47 -0.71
CA GLU A 69 14.08 -14.20 -1.76
C GLU A 69 13.49 -12.78 -1.63
N ILE A 70 13.12 -12.40 -0.42
CA ILE A 70 12.59 -11.06 -0.13
C ILE A 70 13.62 -9.99 -0.51
N GLN A 71 14.86 -10.19 -0.11
CA GLN A 71 15.93 -9.24 -0.38
C GLN A 71 16.23 -9.15 -1.88
N GLY A 72 16.26 -10.28 -2.58
CA GLY A 72 16.47 -10.31 -4.02
C GLY A 72 15.36 -9.59 -4.78
N LEU A 73 14.11 -9.81 -4.35
CA LEU A 73 12.96 -9.15 -4.96
C LEU A 73 13.00 -7.64 -4.71
N SER A 74 13.35 -7.22 -3.50
CA SER A 74 13.49 -5.81 -3.15
C SER A 74 14.51 -5.10 -4.04
N GLN A 75 15.64 -5.76 -4.31
CA GLN A 75 16.67 -5.21 -5.18
C GLN A 75 16.17 -5.04 -6.61
N LYS A 76 15.43 -6.02 -7.12
CA LYS A 76 14.83 -5.95 -8.48
C LYS A 76 13.83 -4.81 -8.58
N ILE A 77 13.02 -4.62 -7.53
CA ILE A 77 12.03 -3.55 -7.47
C ILE A 77 12.72 -2.19 -7.49
N GLU A 78 13.76 -2.01 -6.68
CA GLU A 78 14.51 -0.75 -6.64
C GLU A 78 15.19 -0.43 -7.98
N ALA A 79 15.57 -1.46 -8.72
CA ALA A 79 16.20 -1.29 -10.03
C ALA A 79 15.19 -1.00 -11.14
N ASN A 80 13.89 -1.19 -10.90
CA ASN A 80 12.84 -0.97 -11.90
C ASN A 80 12.20 0.41 -11.69
N ASN A 81 12.37 1.29 -12.67
CA ASN A 81 11.91 2.68 -12.56
C ASN A 81 10.39 2.81 -12.41
N LEU A 82 9.62 1.93 -13.05
CA LEU A 82 8.16 1.98 -12.98
C LEU A 82 7.66 1.58 -11.59
N LEU A 83 8.25 0.53 -11.01
CA LEU A 83 7.91 0.10 -9.66
C LEU A 83 8.34 1.12 -8.63
N LYS A 84 9.52 1.70 -8.80
CA LYS A 84 10.02 2.73 -7.89
C LYS A 84 9.08 3.94 -7.89
N ALA A 85 8.64 4.38 -9.06
CA ALA A 85 7.70 5.49 -9.18
C ALA A 85 6.37 5.18 -8.49
N TYR A 86 5.89 3.93 -8.64
CA TYR A 86 4.66 3.49 -7.97
C TYR A 86 4.80 3.54 -6.45
N PHE A 87 5.87 3.00 -5.90
CA PHE A 87 6.06 2.98 -4.45
C PHE A 87 6.28 4.38 -3.88
N ASP A 88 6.98 5.26 -4.59
CA ASP A 88 7.14 6.65 -4.18
C ASP A 88 5.80 7.38 -4.14
N ALA A 89 4.96 7.17 -5.16
CA ALA A 89 3.63 7.76 -5.22
C ALA A 89 2.73 7.22 -4.10
N GLN A 90 2.80 5.90 -3.85
CA GLN A 90 2.03 5.26 -2.79
C GLN A 90 2.42 5.78 -1.41
N GLN A 91 3.71 6.01 -1.18
CA GLN A 91 4.20 6.57 0.08
C GLN A 91 3.64 7.97 0.31
N ALA A 92 3.62 8.82 -0.72
CA ALA A 92 3.04 10.16 -0.62
C ALA A 92 1.56 10.12 -0.29
N LEU A 93 0.82 9.17 -0.88
CA LEU A 93 -0.60 8.98 -0.58
C LEU A 93 -0.81 8.47 0.85
N SER A 94 0.06 7.58 1.32
CA SER A 94 -0.08 6.96 2.64
C SER A 94 0.00 7.97 3.78
N VAL A 95 0.63 9.12 3.58
CA VAL A 95 0.67 10.19 4.59
C VAL A 95 -0.74 10.65 4.92
N TYR A 96 -1.59 10.84 3.89
CA TYR A 96 -2.99 11.22 4.10
C TYR A 96 -3.76 10.16 4.87
N VAL A 97 -3.55 8.88 4.53
CA VAL A 97 -4.24 7.77 5.19
C VAL A 97 -3.83 7.70 6.66
N THR A 98 -2.54 7.83 6.94
CA THR A 98 -2.03 7.82 8.32
C THR A 98 -2.60 8.98 9.13
N ASP A 99 -2.67 10.17 8.55
CA ASP A 99 -3.25 11.34 9.21
C ASP A 99 -4.74 11.15 9.50
N LEU A 100 -5.47 10.58 8.54
CA LEU A 100 -6.90 10.29 8.72
C LEU A 100 -7.13 9.25 9.82
N GLU A 101 -6.32 8.21 9.87
CA GLU A 101 -6.41 7.21 10.93
C GLU A 101 -6.18 7.85 12.29
N ARG A 102 -5.16 8.69 12.41
CA ARG A 102 -4.86 9.40 13.66
C ARG A 102 -6.04 10.25 14.11
N ILE A 103 -6.64 10.98 13.18
CA ILE A 103 -7.80 11.84 13.48
C ILE A 103 -8.99 11.01 13.93
N ILE A 104 -9.27 9.91 13.23
CA ILE A 104 -10.41 9.03 13.54
C ILE A 104 -10.23 8.35 14.89
N PHE A 105 -9.00 7.93 15.22
CA PHE A 105 -8.73 7.23 16.47
C PHE A 105 -8.56 8.15 17.69
N THR A 106 -8.45 9.47 17.48
CA THR A 106 -8.28 10.41 18.58
C THR A 106 -9.38 10.28 19.64
N PRO A 107 -10.68 10.24 19.30
CA PRO A 107 -11.71 10.07 20.34
C PRO A 107 -11.59 8.76 21.10
N LEU A 108 -11.10 7.71 20.47
CA LEU A 108 -10.92 6.41 21.13
C LEU A 108 -9.80 6.46 22.17
N LYS A 109 -8.74 7.23 21.89
CA LYS A 109 -7.65 7.44 22.82
C LYS A 109 -8.12 8.20 24.08
N ASP A 110 -9.04 9.14 23.88
CA ASP A 110 -9.59 9.93 24.98
C ASP A 110 -10.39 9.07 25.96
N LEU A 111 -10.85 7.90 25.53
CA LEU A 111 -11.61 6.98 26.35
C LEU A 111 -10.73 6.00 27.16
N LEU A 112 -9.44 5.99 26.91
CA LEU A 112 -8.48 5.17 27.66
C LEU A 112 -7.90 5.97 28.87
#